data_89674d46cbb4f91161e137634fd4a16e
#
_entry.id   89674d46cbb4f91161e137634fd4a16e
#
_cell.length_a   1.000
_cell.length_b   1.000
_cell.length_c   1.000
_cell.angle_alpha   90.00
_cell.angle_beta   90.00
_cell.angle_gamma   90.00
#
_symmetry.space_group_name_H-M   'P 1'
#
loop_
_entity.id
_entity.type
_entity.pdbx_description
1 polymer ?
#
loop_
_entity_poly.entity_id
_entity_poly.type
_entity_poly.pdbx_seq_one_letter_code
_entity_poly.pdbx_strand_id
1 'polypeptide(L)'
;MRRDESMETSAHTRISRRDFMGTTAATLCLAGGASAAAAGNEPQGLRRDLSPAVQMQFLRPGQLEKALRAFPAVYVPFGLIEWHGRHLPLGNDALKAHAILVKTAEQFGGVVYPPVYFHNGFPQESLVPVLTSLFQRLKKTGARVILGVSGHNVQGQIDMIDKALAPVVADKTVVGMGLWEMTLSRGPESNTDHAAKWETSNMMFLYPGLVDMSTLGDGPLAPNMKPPDGIGGQDPRKYASAEVGRRNIELASQAIGKKAKELLESLPADQRSFNLPAISPGNWWMV
;
A
#
# COMPACT_ATOMS: atom_id res chain seq x y z
N MET A 1 -64.31 -15.39 -0.21
CA MET A 1 -63.29 -15.49 0.85
C MET A 1 -62.19 -14.50 0.53
N ARG A 2 -62.25 -13.32 1.14
CA ARG A 2 -61.25 -12.24 0.97
C ARG A 2 -60.21 -12.43 2.03
N ARG A 3 -58.92 -12.37 1.66
CA ARG A 3 -57.80 -12.21 2.61
C ARG A 3 -57.21 -10.82 2.42
N ASP A 4 -57.27 -10.06 3.50
CA ASP A 4 -56.59 -8.79 3.70
C ASP A 4 -55.07 -9.02 3.76
N GLU A 5 -54.33 -8.30 2.94
CA GLU A 5 -52.87 -8.11 3.11
C GLU A 5 -52.64 -6.68 3.62
N SER A 6 -52.33 -6.60 4.89
CA SER A 6 -51.89 -5.34 5.53
C SER A 6 -50.45 -5.07 5.16
N MET A 7 -50.21 -3.99 4.40
CA MET A 7 -48.87 -3.40 4.16
C MET A 7 -48.39 -2.70 5.44
N GLU A 8 -47.31 -3.22 6.03
CA GLU A 8 -46.51 -2.47 7.01
C GLU A 8 -45.58 -1.49 6.29
N THR A 9 -45.87 -0.21 6.43
CA THR A 9 -44.99 0.88 5.99
C THR A 9 -43.91 1.13 7.02
N SER A 10 -42.67 0.77 6.70
CA SER A 10 -41.47 1.13 7.47
C SER A 10 -41.24 2.63 7.41
N ALA A 11 -41.37 3.30 8.54
CA ALA A 11 -41.07 4.72 8.70
C ALA A 11 -39.55 4.97 8.72
N HIS A 12 -39.03 5.53 7.67
CA HIS A 12 -37.65 6.05 7.65
C HIS A 12 -37.60 7.36 8.44
N THR A 13 -37.02 7.32 9.62
CA THR A 13 -36.74 8.52 10.43
C THR A 13 -35.62 9.33 9.74
N ARG A 14 -35.98 10.45 9.13
CA ARG A 14 -35.04 11.46 8.61
C ARG A 14 -34.47 12.24 9.78
N ILE A 15 -33.18 12.08 10.07
CA ILE A 15 -32.44 12.94 11.00
C ILE A 15 -32.21 14.30 10.33
N SER A 16 -32.76 15.35 10.92
CA SER A 16 -32.64 16.72 10.43
C SER A 16 -31.30 17.33 10.82
N ARG A 17 -30.71 18.14 9.92
CA ARG A 17 -29.45 18.87 10.16
C ARG A 17 -29.51 19.88 11.33
N ARG A 18 -30.66 20.10 11.94
CA ARG A 18 -30.85 21.02 13.07
C ARG A 18 -30.58 20.40 14.43
N ASP A 19 -30.55 19.08 14.55
CA ASP A 19 -30.37 18.40 15.85
C ASP A 19 -28.92 18.27 16.28
N PHE A 20 -27.96 18.81 15.50
CA PHE A 20 -26.52 18.71 15.79
C PHE A 20 -25.93 19.99 16.40
N MET A 21 -26.74 21.03 16.61
CA MET A 21 -26.26 22.28 17.22
C MET A 21 -27.11 22.66 18.43
N GLY A 22 -26.83 22.08 19.57
CA GLY A 22 -27.45 22.49 20.80
C GLY A 22 -27.06 21.64 21.99
N THR A 23 -25.88 21.82 22.52
CA THR A 23 -25.64 21.53 23.94
C THR A 23 -24.67 22.54 24.54
N THR A 24 -25.22 23.34 25.38
CA THR A 24 -24.66 24.37 26.25
C THR A 24 -23.40 23.93 27.01
N ALA A 25 -22.45 24.84 27.05
CA ALA A 25 -21.31 24.82 27.97
C ALA A 25 -21.78 24.79 29.43
N ALA A 26 -21.51 23.68 30.11
CA ALA A 26 -21.52 23.62 31.56
C ALA A 26 -20.07 23.63 32.04
N THR A 27 -19.66 24.77 32.57
CA THR A 27 -18.37 24.91 33.25
C THR A 27 -18.41 24.14 34.56
N LEU A 28 -17.73 23.00 34.62
CA LEU A 28 -17.48 22.29 35.87
C LEU A 28 -16.02 22.51 36.25
N CYS A 29 -15.79 23.40 37.22
CA CYS A 29 -14.53 23.48 37.94
C CYS A 29 -14.43 22.24 38.83
N LEU A 30 -13.53 21.32 38.50
CA LEU A 30 -13.06 20.27 39.39
C LEU A 30 -11.58 20.47 39.67
N ALA A 31 -11.33 20.61 40.96
CA ALA A 31 -10.01 20.76 41.53
C ALA A 31 -9.10 19.55 41.27
N GLY A 32 -7.86 19.85 41.03
CA GLY A 32 -6.62 19.13 41.26
C GLY A 32 -6.66 17.61 41.48
N GLY A 33 -6.44 16.88 40.40
CA GLY A 33 -5.88 15.56 40.39
C GLY A 33 -4.98 15.48 39.17
N ALA A 34 -3.68 15.68 39.35
CA ALA A 34 -2.71 15.39 38.31
C ALA A 34 -2.71 13.88 38.07
N SER A 35 -3.65 13.42 37.25
CA SER A 35 -3.50 12.16 36.57
C SER A 35 -2.34 12.37 35.60
N ALA A 36 -1.20 11.79 35.87
CA ALA A 36 -0.17 11.60 34.87
C ALA A 36 -0.84 10.80 33.75
N ALA A 37 -1.36 11.52 32.75
CA ALA A 37 -1.66 10.93 31.47
C ALA A 37 -0.37 10.22 31.09
N ALA A 38 -0.42 8.89 31.02
CA ALA A 38 0.62 8.11 30.40
C ALA A 38 0.88 8.83 29.08
N ALA A 39 2.05 9.46 28.95
CA ALA A 39 2.55 9.93 27.68
C ALA A 39 2.55 8.70 26.82
N GLY A 40 1.50 8.56 26.01
CA GLY A 40 1.41 7.50 25.04
C GLY A 40 2.69 7.60 24.26
N ASN A 41 3.51 6.56 24.30
CA ASN A 41 4.62 6.42 23.39
C ASN A 41 4.01 6.56 21.99
N GLU A 42 4.00 7.76 21.43
CA GLU A 42 3.90 7.90 20.00
C GLU A 42 4.99 6.98 19.44
N PRO A 43 4.67 6.09 18.48
CA PRO A 43 5.67 5.19 17.94
C PRO A 43 6.82 6.03 17.40
N GLN A 44 7.88 6.15 18.20
CA GLN A 44 9.10 6.86 17.83
C GLN A 44 9.66 6.09 16.63
N GLY A 45 9.61 6.70 15.44
CA GLY A 45 10.25 6.12 14.27
C GLY A 45 9.34 5.67 13.14
N LEU A 46 8.12 6.16 13.05
CA LEU A 46 7.47 6.20 11.75
C LEU A 46 8.41 6.92 10.80
N ARG A 47 8.91 6.21 9.78
CA ARG A 47 9.90 6.77 8.87
C ARG A 47 9.37 8.02 8.21
N ARG A 48 9.91 9.18 8.59
CA ARG A 48 9.52 10.50 8.08
C ARG A 48 10.26 10.88 6.80
N ASP A 49 11.25 10.10 6.39
CA ASP A 49 12.12 10.35 5.24
C ASP A 49 11.59 9.80 3.91
N LEU A 50 10.37 9.25 3.87
CA LEU A 50 9.70 8.93 2.61
C LEU A 50 9.19 10.23 1.97
N SER A 51 9.82 10.60 0.85
CA SER A 51 9.52 11.87 0.18
C SER A 51 8.03 12.01 -0.17
N PRO A 52 7.34 13.04 0.28
CA PRO A 52 5.98 13.33 -0.16
C PRO A 52 5.92 13.76 -1.64
N ALA A 53 7.06 14.15 -2.23
CA ALA A 53 7.13 14.70 -3.59
C ALA A 53 6.85 13.68 -4.70
N VAL A 54 6.87 12.38 -4.39
CA VAL A 54 6.56 11.29 -5.33
C VAL A 54 5.30 10.52 -4.95
N GLN A 55 4.63 10.87 -3.85
CA GLN A 55 3.44 10.19 -3.36
C GLN A 55 2.18 10.92 -3.82
N MET A 56 1.37 10.28 -4.66
CA MET A 56 0.25 10.89 -5.38
C MET A 56 -0.72 11.63 -4.47
N GLN A 57 -1.02 11.12 -3.27
CA GLN A 57 -1.94 11.75 -2.31
C GLN A 57 -1.46 13.08 -1.75
N PHE A 58 -0.17 13.38 -1.86
CA PHE A 58 0.41 14.65 -1.38
C PHE A 58 0.69 15.64 -2.51
N LEU A 59 0.48 15.23 -3.78
CA LEU A 59 0.74 16.08 -4.94
C LEU A 59 -0.47 16.92 -5.30
N ARG A 60 -0.23 18.18 -5.60
CA ARG A 60 -1.22 19.02 -6.31
C ARG A 60 -1.25 18.66 -7.79
N PRO A 61 -2.36 18.94 -8.52
CA PRO A 61 -2.50 18.56 -9.92
C PRO A 61 -1.31 18.90 -10.81
N GLY A 62 -0.79 20.13 -10.74
CA GLY A 62 0.39 20.52 -11.54
C GLY A 62 1.69 19.82 -11.15
N GLN A 63 1.83 19.37 -9.89
CA GLN A 63 2.97 18.55 -9.46
C GLN A 63 2.88 17.12 -10.02
N LEU A 64 1.68 16.54 -9.97
CA LEU A 64 1.41 15.22 -10.57
C LEU A 64 1.67 15.25 -12.07
N GLU A 65 1.14 16.24 -12.78
CA GLU A 65 1.37 16.42 -14.21
C GLU A 65 2.87 16.52 -14.53
N LYS A 66 3.61 17.37 -13.80
CA LYS A 66 5.07 17.51 -13.96
C LYS A 66 5.79 16.17 -13.75
N ALA A 67 5.43 15.41 -12.75
CA ALA A 67 6.04 14.11 -12.46
C ALA A 67 5.77 13.10 -13.58
N LEU A 68 4.53 12.99 -14.06
CA LEU A 68 4.15 12.08 -15.15
C LEU A 68 4.71 12.51 -16.52
N ARG A 69 4.92 13.81 -16.75
CA ARG A 69 5.62 14.29 -17.95
C ARG A 69 7.11 13.93 -17.91
N ALA A 70 7.73 13.93 -16.75
CA ALA A 70 9.12 13.54 -16.59
C ALA A 70 9.32 12.01 -16.74
N PHE A 71 8.46 11.21 -16.10
CA PHE A 71 8.47 9.75 -16.22
C PHE A 71 7.05 9.21 -15.98
N PRO A 72 6.32 8.76 -17.01
CA PRO A 72 4.90 8.44 -16.92
C PRO A 72 4.63 7.06 -16.31
N ALA A 73 5.24 6.76 -15.17
CA ALA A 73 5.03 5.53 -14.42
C ALA A 73 4.23 5.79 -13.14
N VAL A 74 3.29 4.89 -12.85
CA VAL A 74 2.56 4.84 -11.60
C VAL A 74 2.80 3.48 -10.94
N TYR A 75 3.27 3.55 -9.70
CA TYR A 75 3.53 2.38 -8.86
C TYR A 75 2.39 2.24 -7.85
N VAL A 76 1.76 1.08 -7.80
CA VAL A 76 0.61 0.82 -6.91
C VAL A 76 1.01 -0.25 -5.89
N PRO A 77 1.25 0.14 -4.62
CA PRO A 77 1.60 -0.81 -3.57
C PRO A 77 0.35 -1.55 -3.07
N PHE A 78 0.50 -2.86 -2.92
CA PHE A 78 -0.52 -3.78 -2.37
C PHE A 78 0.02 -4.55 -1.19
N GLY A 79 -0.86 -4.93 -0.27
CA GLY A 79 -0.55 -5.83 0.81
C GLY A 79 -1.76 -6.20 1.63
N LEU A 80 -1.58 -7.15 2.54
CA LEU A 80 -2.63 -7.58 3.44
C LEU A 80 -2.53 -6.89 4.80
N ILE A 81 -3.65 -6.85 5.49
CA ILE A 81 -3.70 -6.74 6.94
C ILE A 81 -3.73 -8.18 7.45
N GLU A 82 -2.58 -8.67 7.90
CA GLU A 82 -2.43 -10.05 8.37
C GLU A 82 -1.43 -10.16 9.52
N TRP A 83 -1.36 -11.35 10.12
CA TRP A 83 -0.47 -11.65 11.21
C TRP A 83 0.98 -11.84 10.73
N HIS A 84 1.89 -11.01 11.24
CA HIS A 84 3.34 -11.08 10.98
C HIS A 84 4.14 -11.26 12.28
N GLY A 85 3.78 -12.29 13.05
CA GLY A 85 4.36 -12.47 14.38
C GLY A 85 3.87 -11.43 15.38
N ARG A 86 4.36 -11.52 16.61
CA ARG A 86 4.03 -10.55 17.65
C ARG A 86 4.83 -9.26 17.58
N HIS A 87 5.89 -9.25 16.75
CA HIS A 87 6.93 -8.21 16.72
C HIS A 87 6.79 -7.25 15.53
N LEU A 88 5.96 -7.55 14.53
CA LEU A 88 5.74 -6.71 13.36
C LEU A 88 4.29 -6.19 13.29
N PRO A 89 4.05 -5.06 12.63
CA PRO A 89 2.71 -4.51 12.47
C PRO A 89 1.87 -5.37 11.50
N LEU A 90 0.56 -5.40 11.71
CA LEU A 90 -0.40 -6.10 10.83
C LEU A 90 -0.36 -5.61 9.38
N GLY A 91 -0.01 -4.36 9.14
CA GLY A 91 0.09 -3.76 7.81
C GLY A 91 1.46 -3.92 7.14
N ASN A 92 2.32 -4.82 7.64
CA ASN A 92 3.69 -5.04 7.17
C ASN A 92 3.83 -5.03 5.64
N ASP A 93 3.01 -5.79 4.94
CA ASP A 93 3.09 -5.98 3.50
C ASP A 93 2.98 -4.68 2.71
N ALA A 94 1.87 -3.97 2.89
CA ALA A 94 1.64 -2.75 2.13
C ALA A 94 2.55 -1.60 2.59
N LEU A 95 2.92 -1.53 3.87
CA LEU A 95 3.91 -0.57 4.37
C LEU A 95 5.27 -0.78 3.71
N LYS A 96 5.74 -2.03 3.64
CA LYS A 96 6.99 -2.44 3.01
C LYS A 96 6.97 -2.13 1.50
N ALA A 97 5.95 -2.60 0.78
CA ALA A 97 5.79 -2.34 -0.64
C ALA A 97 5.75 -0.83 -0.95
N HIS A 98 4.98 -0.06 -0.19
CA HIS A 98 4.89 1.39 -0.36
C HIS A 98 6.25 2.09 -0.20
N ALA A 99 6.99 1.78 0.85
CA ALA A 99 8.28 2.41 1.10
C ALA A 99 9.33 2.06 0.03
N ILE A 100 9.35 0.82 -0.47
CA ILE A 100 10.18 0.41 -1.61
C ILE A 100 9.85 1.24 -2.85
N LEU A 101 8.56 1.40 -3.15
CA LEU A 101 8.11 2.12 -4.33
C LEU A 101 8.35 3.63 -4.23
N VAL A 102 8.25 4.22 -3.03
CA VAL A 102 8.67 5.62 -2.83
C VAL A 102 10.15 5.78 -3.15
N LYS A 103 11.02 4.89 -2.64
CA LYS A 103 12.46 4.91 -2.99
C LYS A 103 12.71 4.66 -4.48
N THR A 104 11.92 3.81 -5.12
CA THR A 104 11.97 3.61 -6.57
C THR A 104 11.66 4.91 -7.31
N ALA A 105 10.56 5.58 -6.96
CA ALA A 105 10.13 6.80 -7.62
C ALA A 105 11.10 7.99 -7.37
N GLU A 106 11.72 8.06 -6.18
CA GLU A 106 12.76 9.04 -5.89
C GLU A 106 13.99 8.90 -6.81
N GLN A 107 14.38 7.66 -7.15
CA GLN A 107 15.57 7.38 -7.95
C GLN A 107 15.30 7.38 -9.47
N PHE A 108 14.13 6.93 -9.89
CA PHE A 108 13.85 6.66 -11.31
C PHE A 108 12.75 7.55 -11.88
N GLY A 109 12.02 8.27 -11.04
CA GLY A 109 10.85 9.05 -11.44
C GLY A 109 9.55 8.26 -11.37
N GLY A 110 8.46 8.90 -11.78
CA GLY A 110 7.10 8.38 -11.63
C GLY A 110 6.47 8.79 -10.29
N VAL A 111 5.32 8.22 -9.98
CA VAL A 111 4.57 8.51 -8.77
C VAL A 111 4.05 7.24 -8.12
N VAL A 112 3.89 7.27 -6.80
CA VAL A 112 3.39 6.15 -6.01
C VAL A 112 1.95 6.43 -5.61
N TYR A 113 1.05 5.52 -5.95
CA TYR A 113 -0.35 5.54 -5.51
C TYR A 113 -0.41 5.21 -4.00
N PRO A 114 -1.42 5.70 -3.26
CA PRO A 114 -1.62 5.28 -1.87
C PRO A 114 -1.66 3.76 -1.70
N PRO A 115 -1.12 3.21 -0.61
CA PRO A 115 -1.12 1.77 -0.41
C PRO A 115 -2.54 1.20 -0.33
N VAL A 116 -2.73 0.06 -1.01
CA VAL A 116 -4.01 -0.65 -1.08
C VAL A 116 -3.93 -1.87 -0.17
N TYR A 117 -4.74 -1.85 0.87
CA TYR A 117 -4.83 -2.93 1.86
C TYR A 117 -6.04 -3.81 1.61
N PHE A 118 -5.84 -5.11 1.74
CA PHE A 118 -6.90 -6.11 1.77
C PHE A 118 -6.82 -6.94 3.04
N HIS A 119 -7.80 -7.80 3.25
CA HIS A 119 -7.73 -8.91 4.20
C HIS A 119 -7.74 -10.24 3.44
N ASN A 120 -7.23 -11.30 4.07
CA ASN A 120 -7.42 -12.64 3.56
C ASN A 120 -8.92 -12.95 3.41
N GLY A 121 -9.29 -13.66 2.34
CA GLY A 121 -10.66 -14.07 2.09
C GLY A 121 -11.52 -13.09 1.29
N PHE A 122 -11.00 -11.93 0.90
CA PHE A 122 -11.72 -11.10 -0.09
C PHE A 122 -11.80 -11.82 -1.44
N PRO A 123 -13.01 -12.00 -2.01
CA PRO A 123 -13.17 -12.69 -3.27
C PRO A 123 -12.52 -11.94 -4.43
N GLN A 124 -11.71 -12.63 -5.24
CA GLN A 124 -11.05 -12.01 -6.39
C GLN A 124 -12.07 -11.45 -7.40
N GLU A 125 -13.21 -12.09 -7.57
CA GLU A 125 -14.30 -11.64 -8.42
C GLU A 125 -14.87 -10.27 -8.04
N SER A 126 -14.75 -9.89 -6.77
CA SER A 126 -15.13 -8.57 -6.27
C SER A 126 -14.01 -7.54 -6.44
N LEU A 127 -12.77 -7.96 -6.24
CA LEU A 127 -11.61 -7.05 -6.27
C LEU A 127 -11.14 -6.73 -7.69
N VAL A 128 -11.13 -7.70 -8.61
CA VAL A 128 -10.65 -7.49 -9.99
C VAL A 128 -11.38 -6.34 -10.69
N PRO A 129 -12.72 -6.21 -10.68
CA PRO A 129 -13.41 -5.07 -11.30
C PRO A 129 -13.02 -3.71 -10.70
N VAL A 130 -12.84 -3.66 -9.37
CA VAL A 130 -12.42 -2.43 -8.66
C VAL A 130 -11.01 -2.03 -9.08
N LEU A 131 -10.07 -2.99 -9.09
CA LEU A 131 -8.70 -2.74 -9.51
C LEU A 131 -8.61 -2.39 -11.00
N THR A 132 -9.41 -3.04 -11.85
CA THR A 132 -9.50 -2.68 -13.28
C THR A 132 -9.91 -1.23 -13.44
N SER A 133 -10.94 -0.79 -12.71
CA SER A 133 -11.39 0.60 -12.73
C SER A 133 -10.31 1.56 -12.24
N LEU A 134 -9.58 1.20 -11.18
CA LEU A 134 -8.43 1.96 -10.69
C LEU A 134 -7.37 2.11 -11.79
N PHE A 135 -6.91 1.02 -12.39
CA PHE A 135 -5.87 1.04 -13.40
C PHE A 135 -6.30 1.80 -14.67
N GLN A 136 -7.56 1.68 -15.09
CA GLN A 136 -8.13 2.49 -16.17
C GLN A 136 -8.06 3.99 -15.84
N ARG A 137 -8.34 4.37 -14.61
CA ARG A 137 -8.22 5.76 -14.16
C ARG A 137 -6.77 6.24 -14.20
N LEU A 138 -5.83 5.44 -13.72
CA LEU A 138 -4.40 5.78 -13.80
C LEU A 138 -3.93 5.95 -15.25
N LYS A 139 -4.36 5.07 -16.17
CA LYS A 139 -4.12 5.22 -17.61
C LYS A 139 -4.66 6.55 -18.14
N LYS A 140 -5.90 6.88 -17.81
CA LYS A 140 -6.53 8.15 -18.22
C LYS A 140 -5.86 9.38 -17.58
N THR A 141 -5.24 9.24 -16.42
CA THR A 141 -4.43 10.29 -15.78
C THR A 141 -3.10 10.52 -16.49
N GLY A 142 -2.71 9.64 -17.41
CA GLY A 142 -1.49 9.79 -18.21
C GLY A 142 -0.39 8.78 -17.92
N ALA A 143 -0.66 7.78 -17.08
CA ALA A 143 0.28 6.68 -16.91
C ALA A 143 0.52 5.94 -18.23
N ARG A 144 1.79 5.59 -18.47
CA ARG A 144 2.23 4.73 -19.58
C ARG A 144 2.79 3.41 -19.06
N VAL A 145 3.27 3.42 -17.83
CA VAL A 145 3.67 2.22 -17.08
C VAL A 145 2.85 2.15 -15.80
N ILE A 146 2.25 1.00 -15.51
CA ILE A 146 1.54 0.73 -14.26
C ILE A 146 2.11 -0.55 -13.66
N LEU A 147 2.77 -0.44 -12.51
CA LEU A 147 3.28 -1.59 -11.76
C LEU A 147 2.47 -1.79 -10.49
N GLY A 148 1.76 -2.92 -10.41
CA GLY A 148 1.12 -3.37 -9.17
C GLY A 148 2.11 -4.20 -8.35
N VAL A 149 2.56 -3.68 -7.20
CA VAL A 149 3.61 -4.33 -6.41
C VAL A 149 3.06 -4.79 -5.07
N SER A 150 3.10 -6.11 -4.87
CA SER A 150 2.62 -6.74 -3.63
C SER A 150 3.76 -6.97 -2.63
N GLY A 151 3.55 -6.58 -1.38
CA GLY A 151 4.36 -7.00 -0.25
C GLY A 151 3.96 -8.37 0.31
N HIS A 152 2.80 -8.91 -0.13
CA HIS A 152 2.33 -10.24 0.22
C HIS A 152 2.73 -11.25 -0.84
N ASN A 153 3.57 -12.22 -0.48
CA ASN A 153 4.24 -13.13 -1.42
C ASN A 153 3.39 -14.36 -1.78
N VAL A 154 2.13 -14.15 -2.19
CA VAL A 154 1.22 -15.21 -2.65
C VAL A 154 0.85 -14.99 -4.11
N GLN A 155 1.03 -16.04 -4.95
CA GLN A 155 0.80 -15.98 -6.39
C GLN A 155 -0.60 -15.48 -6.75
N GLY A 156 -1.62 -15.88 -6.02
CA GLY A 156 -3.01 -15.44 -6.26
C GLY A 156 -3.21 -13.92 -6.21
N GLN A 157 -2.36 -13.18 -5.47
CA GLN A 157 -2.43 -11.72 -5.46
C GLN A 157 -1.83 -11.12 -6.74
N ILE A 158 -0.76 -11.69 -7.26
CA ILE A 158 -0.19 -11.28 -8.55
C ILE A 158 -1.16 -11.58 -9.68
N ASP A 159 -1.73 -12.79 -9.69
CA ASP A 159 -2.73 -13.20 -10.70
C ASP A 159 -3.95 -12.26 -10.71
N MET A 160 -4.38 -11.80 -9.54
CA MET A 160 -5.46 -10.83 -9.40
C MET A 160 -5.07 -9.46 -10.00
N ILE A 161 -3.86 -8.98 -9.72
CA ILE A 161 -3.33 -7.72 -10.25
C ILE A 161 -3.23 -7.81 -11.78
N ASP A 162 -2.64 -8.88 -12.31
CA ASP A 162 -2.47 -9.09 -13.75
C ASP A 162 -3.82 -9.22 -14.47
N LYS A 163 -4.77 -9.92 -13.86
CA LYS A 163 -6.14 -10.03 -14.37
C LYS A 163 -6.84 -8.68 -14.45
N ALA A 164 -6.60 -7.82 -13.47
CA ALA A 164 -7.14 -6.46 -13.47
C ALA A 164 -6.44 -5.54 -14.49
N LEU A 165 -5.15 -5.73 -14.75
CA LEU A 165 -4.38 -4.98 -15.72
C LEU A 165 -4.68 -5.41 -17.17
N ALA A 166 -5.00 -6.68 -17.42
CA ALA A 166 -5.16 -7.24 -18.76
C ALA A 166 -6.04 -6.39 -19.69
N PRO A 167 -7.27 -5.97 -19.35
CA PRO A 167 -8.09 -5.12 -20.21
C PRO A 167 -7.56 -3.69 -20.35
N VAL A 168 -6.72 -3.23 -19.43
CA VAL A 168 -6.16 -1.87 -19.44
C VAL A 168 -5.00 -1.74 -20.42
N VAL A 169 -4.19 -2.80 -20.54
CA VAL A 169 -3.01 -2.85 -21.41
C VAL A 169 -3.32 -3.39 -22.81
N ALA A 170 -4.55 -3.84 -23.07
CA ALA A 170 -4.94 -4.54 -24.30
C ALA A 170 -4.71 -3.72 -25.59
N ASP A 171 -4.88 -2.41 -25.55
CA ASP A 171 -4.67 -1.51 -26.68
C ASP A 171 -3.20 -1.07 -26.88
N LYS A 172 -2.29 -1.55 -26.04
CA LYS A 172 -0.84 -1.29 -26.08
C LYS A 172 -0.45 0.19 -25.96
N THR A 173 -1.33 1.04 -25.47
CA THR A 173 -1.01 2.46 -25.16
C THR A 173 -0.44 2.65 -23.76
N VAL A 174 -0.52 1.63 -22.93
CA VAL A 174 0.08 1.50 -21.60
C VAL A 174 0.57 0.07 -21.44
N VAL A 175 1.61 -0.10 -20.65
CA VAL A 175 2.13 -1.40 -20.25
C VAL A 175 2.07 -1.52 -18.74
N GLY A 176 1.97 -2.74 -18.23
CA GLY A 176 1.93 -2.98 -16.79
C GLY A 176 1.99 -4.44 -16.44
N MET A 177 2.31 -4.71 -15.19
CA MET A 177 2.35 -6.06 -14.63
C MET A 177 2.20 -6.02 -13.11
N GLY A 178 1.80 -7.16 -12.55
CA GLY A 178 1.90 -7.48 -11.13
C GLY A 178 3.24 -8.11 -10.79
N LEU A 179 3.78 -7.80 -9.63
CA LEU A 179 4.99 -8.46 -9.11
C LEU A 179 5.05 -8.39 -7.59
N TRP A 180 5.76 -9.30 -6.97
CA TRP A 180 6.17 -9.14 -5.57
C TRP A 180 7.34 -8.17 -5.49
N GLU A 181 7.46 -7.47 -4.39
CA GLU A 181 8.47 -6.43 -4.19
C GLU A 181 9.91 -6.92 -4.37
N MET A 182 10.18 -8.21 -4.10
CA MET A 182 11.50 -8.81 -4.22
C MET A 182 11.70 -9.67 -5.48
N THR A 183 10.70 -9.81 -6.35
CA THR A 183 10.76 -10.71 -7.52
C THR A 183 11.98 -10.43 -8.40
N LEU A 184 12.27 -9.18 -8.67
CA LEU A 184 13.30 -8.76 -9.61
C LEU A 184 14.71 -8.68 -9.01
N SER A 185 14.80 -8.71 -7.67
CA SER A 185 16.06 -8.62 -6.92
C SER A 185 16.45 -9.91 -6.21
N ARG A 186 15.72 -11.01 -6.48
CA ARG A 186 15.94 -12.29 -5.81
C ARG A 186 17.31 -12.85 -6.13
N GLY A 187 18.13 -13.01 -5.08
CA GLY A 187 19.46 -13.61 -5.14
C GLY A 187 19.45 -15.13 -4.88
N PRO A 188 20.63 -15.76 -4.73
CA PRO A 188 20.77 -17.18 -4.38
C PRO A 188 20.08 -17.54 -3.06
N GLU A 189 20.12 -16.63 -2.08
CA GLU A 189 19.27 -16.71 -0.90
C GLU A 189 17.93 -16.05 -1.24
N SER A 190 16.83 -16.69 -0.86
CA SER A 190 15.53 -16.03 -0.91
C SER A 190 15.60 -14.81 -0.01
N ASN A 191 15.39 -13.63 -0.57
CA ASN A 191 15.38 -12.35 0.17
C ASN A 191 13.96 -11.95 0.56
N THR A 192 13.09 -12.92 0.73
CA THR A 192 11.72 -12.82 1.23
C THR A 192 11.41 -14.01 2.13
N ASP A 193 10.56 -13.83 3.12
CA ASP A 193 10.08 -14.84 4.06
C ASP A 193 8.74 -14.36 4.66
N HIS A 194 8.28 -14.97 5.75
CA HIS A 194 7.12 -14.47 6.49
C HIS A 194 7.50 -14.19 7.94
N ALA A 195 7.41 -12.95 8.35
CA ALA A 195 7.70 -12.48 9.72
C ALA A 195 9.09 -12.93 10.26
N ALA A 196 10.03 -13.27 9.38
CA ALA A 196 11.32 -13.81 9.76
C ALA A 196 12.47 -12.82 9.43
N LYS A 197 13.66 -13.32 9.15
CA LYS A 197 14.87 -12.51 8.89
C LYS A 197 14.62 -11.35 7.94
N TRP A 198 14.03 -11.60 6.78
CA TRP A 198 13.96 -10.62 5.70
C TRP A 198 12.91 -9.55 5.96
N GLU A 199 11.68 -9.94 6.29
CA GLU A 199 10.62 -8.97 6.58
C GLU A 199 10.93 -8.16 7.83
N THR A 200 11.42 -8.80 8.89
CA THR A 200 11.86 -8.09 10.09
C THR A 200 12.98 -7.11 9.78
N SER A 201 13.99 -7.51 8.99
CA SER A 201 15.07 -6.62 8.59
C SER A 201 14.56 -5.42 7.80
N ASN A 202 13.66 -5.65 6.85
CA ASN A 202 13.06 -4.59 6.05
C ASN A 202 12.33 -3.58 6.95
N MET A 203 11.54 -4.06 7.89
CA MET A 203 10.81 -3.20 8.83
C MET A 203 11.71 -2.49 9.82
N MET A 204 12.76 -3.14 10.33
CA MET A 204 13.79 -2.48 11.16
C MET A 204 14.44 -1.29 10.44
N PHE A 205 14.62 -1.38 9.13
CA PHE A 205 15.17 -0.29 8.34
C PHE A 205 14.11 0.77 7.99
N LEU A 206 12.91 0.34 7.58
CA LEU A 206 11.87 1.24 7.08
C LEU A 206 11.08 1.92 8.20
N TYR A 207 10.72 1.17 9.23
CA TYR A 207 9.83 1.60 10.32
C TYR A 207 10.28 1.03 11.66
N PRO A 208 11.47 1.42 12.17
CA PRO A 208 12.04 0.82 13.40
C PRO A 208 11.11 0.93 14.61
N GLY A 209 10.33 1.99 14.71
CA GLY A 209 9.36 2.17 15.80
C GLY A 209 8.12 1.25 15.73
N LEU A 210 7.95 0.49 14.65
CA LEU A 210 6.88 -0.51 14.51
C LEU A 210 7.38 -1.94 14.74
N VAL A 211 8.64 -2.13 15.11
CA VAL A 211 9.25 -3.45 15.37
C VAL A 211 9.55 -3.59 16.85
N ASP A 212 8.93 -4.57 17.50
CA ASP A 212 9.19 -4.88 18.92
C ASP A 212 9.70 -6.31 19.09
N MET A 213 11.01 -6.47 18.99
CA MET A 213 11.68 -7.78 19.14
C MET A 213 11.54 -8.40 20.53
N SER A 214 11.24 -7.59 21.56
CA SER A 214 11.10 -8.10 22.93
C SER A 214 9.89 -9.03 23.09
N THR A 215 8.90 -8.88 22.22
CA THR A 215 7.68 -9.69 22.24
C THR A 215 7.90 -11.15 21.84
N LEU A 216 9.03 -11.48 21.20
CA LEU A 216 9.35 -12.85 20.78
C LEU A 216 9.90 -13.73 21.93
N GLY A 217 10.40 -13.13 23.01
CA GLY A 217 10.99 -13.87 24.13
C GLY A 217 12.20 -14.71 23.75
N ASP A 218 12.67 -15.57 24.68
CA ASP A 218 13.89 -16.38 24.50
C ASP A 218 13.62 -17.83 24.07
N GLY A 219 12.38 -18.29 24.16
CA GLY A 219 11.97 -19.67 23.85
C GLY A 219 11.98 -20.00 22.35
N PRO A 220 11.69 -21.26 21.98
CA PRO A 220 11.50 -21.65 20.59
C PRO A 220 10.36 -20.86 19.93
N LEU A 221 10.58 -20.35 18.72
CA LEU A 221 9.55 -19.65 17.96
C LEU A 221 8.58 -20.61 17.28
N ALA A 222 7.30 -20.29 17.32
CA ALA A 222 6.29 -21.04 16.58
C ALA A 222 6.47 -20.83 15.06
N PRO A 223 6.45 -21.92 14.26
CA PRO A 223 6.69 -21.85 12.83
C PRO A 223 5.54 -21.17 12.08
N ASN A 224 5.78 -20.93 10.78
CA ASN A 224 4.83 -20.26 9.88
C ASN A 224 3.39 -20.78 10.06
N MET A 225 2.44 -19.86 10.06
CA MET A 225 1.00 -20.07 10.25
C MET A 225 0.60 -20.72 11.60
N LYS A 226 1.51 -20.81 12.58
CA LYS A 226 1.20 -21.30 13.92
C LYS A 226 1.35 -20.21 14.97
N PRO A 227 0.33 -20.02 15.82
CA PRO A 227 0.44 -19.08 16.93
C PRO A 227 1.48 -19.56 17.98
N PRO A 228 2.08 -18.65 18.77
CA PRO A 228 1.83 -17.20 18.76
C PRO A 228 2.71 -16.44 17.76
N ASP A 229 3.75 -17.02 17.18
CA ASP A 229 4.76 -16.27 16.44
C ASP A 229 4.55 -16.30 14.93
N GLY A 230 4.29 -17.45 14.35
CA GLY A 230 4.04 -17.60 12.92
C GLY A 230 5.26 -17.36 12.03
N ILE A 231 6.48 -17.63 12.54
CA ILE A 231 7.73 -17.33 11.84
C ILE A 231 7.97 -18.28 10.67
N GLY A 232 8.01 -17.76 9.47
CA GLY A 232 8.18 -18.52 8.22
C GLY A 232 9.57 -18.37 7.60
N GLY A 233 10.64 -18.59 8.36
CA GLY A 233 12.02 -18.46 7.89
C GLY A 233 13.04 -18.53 9.00
N GLN A 234 14.19 -17.88 8.81
CA GLN A 234 15.26 -17.81 9.81
C GLN A 234 14.85 -16.93 10.99
N ASP A 235 15.22 -17.37 12.21
CA ASP A 235 14.93 -16.67 13.47
C ASP A 235 15.33 -15.18 13.40
N PRO A 236 14.37 -14.24 13.42
CA PRO A 236 14.67 -12.82 13.28
C PRO A 236 15.53 -12.26 14.41
N ARG A 237 15.49 -12.86 15.63
CA ARG A 237 16.31 -12.42 16.76
C ARG A 237 17.81 -12.61 16.51
N LYS A 238 18.17 -13.56 15.64
CA LYS A 238 19.56 -13.91 15.32
C LYS A 238 20.03 -13.32 14.00
N TYR A 239 19.14 -13.20 13.02
CA TYR A 239 19.53 -12.94 11.64
C TYR A 239 18.97 -11.65 11.05
N ALA A 240 18.00 -11.01 11.71
CA ALA A 240 17.48 -9.73 11.23
C ALA A 240 18.35 -8.55 11.69
N SER A 241 18.48 -7.57 10.81
CA SER A 241 19.08 -6.27 11.16
C SER A 241 18.65 -5.18 10.16
N ALA A 242 18.67 -3.91 10.61
CA ALA A 242 18.38 -2.78 9.75
C ALA A 242 19.32 -2.68 8.54
N GLU A 243 20.58 -3.12 8.67
CA GLU A 243 21.55 -3.12 7.56
C GLU A 243 21.20 -4.17 6.49
N VAL A 244 20.76 -5.37 6.90
CA VAL A 244 20.22 -6.39 5.97
C VAL A 244 19.02 -5.83 5.25
N GLY A 245 18.10 -5.19 5.98
CA GLY A 245 16.90 -4.56 5.41
C GLY A 245 17.25 -3.45 4.42
N ARG A 246 18.20 -2.56 4.77
CA ARG A 246 18.66 -1.49 3.89
C ARG A 246 19.10 -2.02 2.53
N ARG A 247 19.99 -3.01 2.53
CA ARG A 247 20.51 -3.62 1.28
C ARG A 247 19.38 -4.25 0.46
N ASN A 248 18.49 -4.98 1.12
CA ASN A 248 17.38 -5.64 0.47
C ASN A 248 16.43 -4.63 -0.21
N ILE A 249 16.08 -3.56 0.49
CA ILE A 249 15.23 -2.47 -0.01
C ILE A 249 15.88 -1.73 -1.18
N GLU A 250 17.20 -1.45 -1.10
CA GLU A 250 17.94 -0.81 -2.17
C GLU A 250 17.97 -1.65 -3.44
N LEU A 251 18.24 -2.95 -3.32
CA LEU A 251 18.21 -3.88 -4.45
C LEU A 251 16.82 -3.94 -5.10
N ALA A 252 15.77 -4.06 -4.29
CA ALA A 252 14.39 -4.12 -4.78
C ALA A 252 14.00 -2.83 -5.52
N SER A 253 14.23 -1.67 -4.91
CA SER A 253 13.88 -0.37 -5.53
C SER A 253 14.62 -0.13 -6.84
N GLN A 254 15.90 -0.50 -6.93
CA GLN A 254 16.66 -0.41 -8.18
C GLN A 254 16.14 -1.36 -9.25
N ALA A 255 15.81 -2.59 -8.89
CA ALA A 255 15.33 -3.59 -9.84
C ALA A 255 13.94 -3.21 -10.40
N ILE A 256 13.03 -2.72 -9.54
CA ILE A 256 11.71 -2.23 -9.96
C ILE A 256 11.83 -1.01 -10.86
N GLY A 257 12.71 -0.06 -10.53
CA GLY A 257 12.92 1.13 -11.36
C GLY A 257 13.50 0.82 -12.73
N LYS A 258 14.45 -0.12 -12.82
CA LYS A 258 14.97 -0.62 -14.12
C LYS A 258 13.85 -1.29 -14.93
N LYS A 259 13.02 -2.13 -14.30
CA LYS A 259 11.87 -2.75 -14.95
C LYS A 259 10.86 -1.73 -15.48
N ALA A 260 10.59 -0.67 -14.73
CA ALA A 260 9.70 0.40 -15.17
C ALA A 260 10.24 1.10 -16.43
N LYS A 261 11.56 1.34 -16.53
CA LYS A 261 12.20 1.88 -17.74
C LYS A 261 12.10 0.92 -18.91
N GLU A 262 12.45 -0.36 -18.73
CA GLU A 262 12.33 -1.39 -19.77
C GLU A 262 10.90 -1.46 -20.31
N LEU A 263 9.90 -1.44 -19.43
CA LEU A 263 8.50 -1.44 -19.83
C LEU A 263 8.13 -0.19 -20.63
N LEU A 264 8.56 0.98 -20.20
CA LEU A 264 8.32 2.22 -20.95
C LEU A 264 8.98 2.16 -22.33
N GLU A 265 10.20 1.64 -22.42
CA GLU A 265 10.94 1.48 -23.68
C GLU A 265 10.33 0.44 -24.61
N SER A 266 9.54 -0.50 -24.10
CA SER A 266 8.81 -1.48 -24.90
C SER A 266 7.62 -0.88 -25.67
N LEU A 267 7.13 0.30 -25.27
CA LEU A 267 6.11 1.02 -26.00
C LEU A 267 6.68 1.67 -27.27
N PRO A 268 5.87 1.86 -28.33
CA PRO A 268 6.22 2.72 -29.47
C PRO A 268 6.67 4.11 -29.00
N ALA A 269 7.65 4.69 -29.68
CA ALA A 269 8.28 5.94 -29.23
C ALA A 269 7.29 7.11 -29.05
N ASP A 270 6.29 7.20 -29.91
CA ASP A 270 5.21 8.19 -29.86
C ASP A 270 4.24 8.00 -28.68
N GLN A 271 4.27 6.83 -28.04
CA GLN A 271 3.41 6.50 -26.90
C GLN A 271 4.13 6.56 -25.54
N ARG A 272 5.44 6.80 -25.52
CA ARG A 272 6.24 6.82 -24.28
C ARG A 272 6.05 8.08 -23.44
N SER A 273 5.43 9.11 -23.97
CA SER A 273 5.28 10.40 -23.30
C SER A 273 3.86 10.62 -22.74
N PHE A 274 3.78 11.52 -21.77
CA PHE A 274 2.50 12.02 -21.27
C PHE A 274 1.87 12.94 -22.32
N ASN A 275 0.86 12.48 -23.03
CA ASN A 275 0.22 13.18 -24.15
C ASN A 275 -1.19 13.73 -23.83
N LEU A 276 -1.52 13.90 -22.57
CA LEU A 276 -2.82 14.42 -22.15
C LEU A 276 -2.79 15.95 -22.02
N PRO A 277 -3.94 16.62 -22.19
CA PRO A 277 -4.06 18.02 -21.80
C PRO A 277 -3.77 18.20 -20.32
N ALA A 278 -3.42 19.40 -19.91
CA ALA A 278 -3.17 19.73 -18.51
C ALA A 278 -4.30 19.21 -17.59
N ILE A 279 -3.93 18.67 -16.46
CA ILE A 279 -4.90 18.16 -15.47
C ILE A 279 -5.78 19.32 -15.00
N SER A 280 -7.07 19.20 -15.20
CA SER A 280 -8.07 20.21 -14.83
C SER A 280 -9.28 19.55 -14.14
N PRO A 281 -10.12 20.31 -13.42
CA PRO A 281 -11.33 19.74 -12.85
C PRO A 281 -12.19 19.00 -13.87
N GLY A 282 -12.35 19.57 -15.08
CA GLY A 282 -13.18 18.99 -16.13
C GLY A 282 -12.67 17.63 -16.63
N ASN A 283 -11.35 17.44 -16.77
CA ASN A 283 -10.79 16.15 -17.24
C ASN A 283 -10.40 15.19 -16.10
N TRP A 284 -10.32 15.69 -14.86
CA TRP A 284 -10.07 14.84 -13.72
C TRP A 284 -11.35 14.18 -13.16
N TRP A 285 -12.45 14.94 -13.03
CA TRP A 285 -13.70 14.47 -12.45
C TRP A 285 -14.56 13.63 -13.42
N MET A 286 -14.49 13.90 -14.71
CA MET A 286 -15.27 13.22 -15.75
C MET A 286 -14.59 11.94 -16.29
N VAL A 287 -13.51 11.51 -15.67
CA VAL A 287 -12.74 10.34 -16.13
C VAL A 287 -13.17 9.07 -15.42
#